data_deea4b2bf6a27b136386fd41021d92a1
#
_entry.id   deea4b2bf6a27b136386fd41021d92a1
#
_cell.length_a   1.000
_cell.length_b   1.000
_cell.length_c   1.000
_cell.angle_alpha   90.00
_cell.angle_beta   90.00
_cell.angle_gamma   90.00
#
_symmetry.space_group_name_H-M   'P 1'
#
loop_
_entity.id
_entity.type
_entity.pdbx_description
1 polymer ?
#
loop_
_entity_poly.entity_id
_entity_poly.type
_entity_poly.pdbx_seq_one_letter_code
_entity_poly.pdbx_strand_id
1 'polypeptide(L)'
;MKTRLEQVLERYLNGREVAIWGNPTRSLQRALKSYKFHIAENVDVTKHYIVAVNESDINDFHMDDQSEPFKYVTDWLIFEDEGGELPFEWECFGVKIGRETYFGEGIISGCENNYIESIGHFTSINGSADIGVNHQLNMIFTSDDIAELFTDANKELFKSKYSNDKQSPYAQNKKRITIGSDVYIGANAFINASKVSSIGDGAIIGSGAVVLEDVPPYAVVVGVPAKIKRFRFSPEMIETLLHTKWWNWSIEEINKNADALMSPEIFYERFGNQK
;
A
#
# COMPACT_ATOMS: atom_id res chain seq x y z
N MET A 1 7.89 -16.61 23.41
CA MET A 1 7.85 -15.35 22.67
C MET A 1 6.71 -15.51 21.69
N LYS A 2 5.77 -14.57 21.62
CA LYS A 2 4.64 -14.70 20.66
C LYS A 2 5.17 -14.47 19.25
N THR A 3 4.75 -15.28 18.30
CA THR A 3 5.06 -15.07 16.89
C THR A 3 4.39 -13.80 16.37
N ARG A 4 4.82 -13.30 15.25
CA ARG A 4 4.21 -12.10 14.63
C ARG A 4 2.77 -12.34 14.23
N LEU A 5 2.46 -13.55 13.75
CA LEU A 5 1.09 -13.96 13.45
C LEU A 5 0.21 -13.88 14.71
N GLU A 6 0.67 -14.41 15.85
CA GLU A 6 -0.04 -14.26 17.13
C GLU A 6 -0.26 -12.79 17.51
N GLN A 7 0.75 -11.96 17.39
CA GLN A 7 0.66 -10.53 17.71
C GLN A 7 -0.32 -9.80 16.79
N VAL A 8 -0.29 -10.09 15.49
CA VAL A 8 -1.21 -9.51 14.51
C VAL A 8 -2.63 -9.97 14.75
N LEU A 9 -2.84 -11.28 14.92
CA LEU A 9 -4.17 -11.84 15.15
C LEU A 9 -4.75 -11.38 16.49
N GLU A 10 -3.98 -11.34 17.57
CA GLU A 10 -4.45 -10.80 18.86
C GLU A 10 -4.81 -9.31 18.77
N ARG A 11 -4.00 -8.53 18.07
CA ARG A 11 -4.23 -7.08 17.90
C ARG A 11 -5.51 -6.78 17.14
N TYR A 12 -5.84 -7.60 16.14
CA TYR A 12 -6.97 -7.36 15.26
C TYR A 12 -8.22 -8.15 15.62
N LEU A 13 -8.08 -9.35 16.18
CA LEU A 13 -9.22 -10.20 16.51
C LEU A 13 -10.05 -9.67 17.67
N ASN A 14 -9.41 -9.04 18.64
CA ASN A 14 -10.10 -8.45 19.80
C ASN A 14 -11.24 -9.33 20.35
N GLY A 15 -11.00 -10.65 20.45
CA GLY A 15 -11.96 -11.64 20.91
C GLY A 15 -12.98 -12.16 19.88
N ARG A 16 -12.83 -11.81 18.61
CA ARG A 16 -13.72 -12.31 17.53
C ARG A 16 -13.28 -13.70 17.05
N GLU A 17 -14.22 -14.46 16.50
CA GLU A 17 -13.94 -15.71 15.82
C GLU A 17 -13.34 -15.47 14.44
N VAL A 18 -12.45 -16.37 13.99
CA VAL A 18 -11.84 -16.34 12.67
C VAL A 18 -12.63 -17.21 11.71
N ALA A 19 -13.04 -16.66 10.59
CA ALA A 19 -13.53 -17.45 9.48
C ALA A 19 -12.49 -17.47 8.36
N ILE A 20 -12.26 -18.65 7.78
CA ILE A 20 -11.33 -18.82 6.66
C ILE A 20 -12.14 -18.88 5.36
N TRP A 21 -11.80 -18.02 4.43
CA TRP A 21 -12.35 -18.05 3.08
C TRP A 21 -11.32 -18.65 2.12
N GLY A 22 -11.73 -19.64 1.31
CA GLY A 22 -10.89 -20.34 0.35
C GLY A 22 -10.26 -21.63 0.90
N ASN A 23 -9.25 -22.14 0.19
CA ASN A 23 -8.55 -23.37 0.55
C ASN A 23 -7.24 -23.05 1.29
N PRO A 24 -7.24 -23.00 2.62
CA PRO A 24 -6.06 -22.65 3.38
C PRO A 24 -4.94 -23.69 3.18
N THR A 25 -3.70 -23.21 3.09
CA THR A 25 -2.54 -24.10 3.10
C THR A 25 -2.52 -24.93 4.39
N ARG A 26 -1.84 -26.08 4.36
CA ARG A 26 -1.70 -26.92 5.56
C ARG A 26 -0.99 -26.17 6.69
N SER A 27 -0.10 -25.25 6.36
CA SER A 27 0.65 -24.43 7.29
C SER A 27 -0.26 -23.43 8.00
N LEU A 28 -1.10 -22.69 7.26
CA LEU A 28 -2.09 -21.79 7.86
C LEU A 28 -3.05 -22.55 8.77
N GLN A 29 -3.54 -23.73 8.34
CA GLN A 29 -4.42 -24.55 9.18
C GLN A 29 -3.74 -24.98 10.49
N ARG A 30 -2.44 -25.34 10.45
CA ARG A 30 -1.68 -25.71 11.65
C ARG A 30 -1.48 -24.50 12.56
N ALA A 31 -1.07 -23.35 12.01
CA ALA A 31 -0.87 -22.12 12.75
C ALA A 31 -2.17 -21.73 13.47
N LEU A 32 -3.28 -21.59 12.77
CA LEU A 32 -4.57 -21.24 13.37
C LEU A 32 -5.01 -22.24 14.48
N LYS A 33 -4.78 -23.54 14.30
CA LYS A 33 -5.06 -24.56 15.31
C LYS A 33 -4.13 -24.45 16.53
N SER A 34 -2.84 -24.17 16.32
CA SER A 34 -1.86 -24.05 17.42
C SER A 34 -2.17 -22.86 18.33
N TYR A 35 -2.72 -21.79 17.79
CA TYR A 35 -3.07 -20.55 18.51
C TYR A 35 -4.45 -20.60 19.17
N LYS A 36 -5.16 -21.74 19.12
CA LYS A 36 -6.50 -21.92 19.69
C LYS A 36 -7.56 -20.94 19.18
N PHE A 37 -7.40 -20.47 17.97
CA PHE A 37 -8.47 -19.71 17.31
C PHE A 37 -9.65 -20.62 17.00
N HIS A 38 -10.84 -20.18 17.35
CA HIS A 38 -12.05 -20.82 16.87
C HIS A 38 -12.18 -20.53 15.37
N ILE A 39 -12.12 -21.60 14.57
CA ILE A 39 -12.37 -21.52 13.14
C ILE A 39 -13.86 -21.75 12.95
N ALA A 40 -14.58 -20.75 12.48
CA ALA A 40 -15.99 -20.86 12.20
C ALA A 40 -16.25 -21.86 11.06
N GLU A 41 -17.22 -22.74 11.21
CA GLU A 41 -17.62 -23.69 10.16
C GLU A 41 -18.29 -23.00 8.97
N ASN A 42 -18.91 -21.83 9.20
CA ASN A 42 -19.55 -21.01 8.18
C ASN A 42 -19.11 -19.55 8.33
N VAL A 43 -18.85 -18.91 7.21
CA VAL A 43 -18.44 -17.50 7.19
C VAL A 43 -19.66 -16.60 7.40
N ASP A 44 -19.64 -15.82 8.48
CA ASP A 44 -20.60 -14.74 8.74
C ASP A 44 -19.84 -13.43 8.80
N VAL A 45 -19.89 -12.65 7.74
CA VAL A 45 -19.17 -11.39 7.55
C VAL A 45 -19.45 -10.35 8.64
N THR A 46 -20.60 -10.45 9.31
CA THR A 46 -21.00 -9.50 10.36
C THR A 46 -20.40 -9.83 11.73
N LYS A 47 -19.91 -11.07 11.93
CA LYS A 47 -19.45 -11.58 13.23
C LYS A 47 -18.01 -12.03 13.24
N HIS A 48 -17.50 -12.46 12.09
CA HIS A 48 -16.22 -13.13 12.01
C HIS A 48 -15.15 -12.21 11.44
N TYR A 49 -13.92 -12.46 11.87
CA TYR A 49 -12.75 -11.92 11.21
C TYR A 49 -12.36 -12.85 10.06
N ILE A 50 -12.39 -12.37 8.83
CA ILE A 50 -12.20 -13.22 7.66
C ILE A 50 -10.74 -13.17 7.22
N VAL A 51 -10.18 -14.36 7.06
CA VAL A 51 -8.82 -14.58 6.55
C VAL A 51 -8.95 -15.17 5.15
N ALA A 52 -8.67 -14.38 4.13
CA ALA A 52 -8.59 -14.86 2.74
C ALA A 52 -7.19 -15.41 2.46
N VAL A 53 -7.11 -16.51 1.72
CA VAL A 53 -5.87 -17.29 1.57
C VAL A 53 -5.17 -17.02 0.24
N ASN A 54 -5.91 -16.65 -0.80
CA ASN A 54 -5.37 -16.35 -2.13
C ASN A 54 -6.09 -15.15 -2.75
N GLU A 55 -5.43 -14.47 -3.69
CA GLU A 55 -6.05 -13.39 -4.48
C GLU A 55 -7.30 -13.85 -5.26
N SER A 56 -7.29 -15.10 -5.79
CA SER A 56 -8.47 -15.68 -6.46
C SER A 56 -9.67 -15.84 -5.53
N ASP A 57 -9.42 -16.13 -4.25
CA ASP A 57 -10.48 -16.32 -3.26
C ASP A 57 -11.09 -14.96 -2.83
N ILE A 58 -10.36 -13.87 -2.98
CA ILE A 58 -10.81 -12.50 -2.73
C ILE A 58 -11.80 -12.05 -3.81
N ASN A 59 -11.50 -12.36 -5.07
CA ASN A 59 -12.33 -11.96 -6.21
C ASN A 59 -13.69 -12.66 -6.25
N ASP A 60 -13.81 -13.83 -5.65
CA ASP A 60 -15.08 -14.57 -5.54
C ASP A 60 -15.95 -14.09 -4.37
N PHE A 61 -15.44 -13.20 -3.54
CA PHE A 61 -16.13 -12.68 -2.38
C PHE A 61 -16.81 -11.35 -2.73
N HIS A 62 -18.03 -11.40 -3.21
CA HIS A 62 -18.86 -10.22 -3.42
C HIS A 62 -19.31 -9.61 -2.09
N MET A 63 -18.72 -8.49 -1.74
CA MET A 63 -19.16 -7.67 -0.61
C MET A 63 -20.26 -6.72 -1.05
N ASP A 64 -21.49 -7.04 -0.72
CA ASP A 64 -22.63 -6.16 -0.97
C ASP A 64 -22.87 -5.15 0.16
N ASP A 65 -21.99 -4.99 1.15
CA ASP A 65 -22.21 -4.03 2.23
C ASP A 65 -20.97 -3.52 2.95
N GLN A 66 -21.06 -2.25 3.38
CA GLN A 66 -20.09 -1.36 3.96
C GLN A 66 -19.60 -1.72 5.37
N SER A 67 -19.65 -2.95 5.81
CA SER A 67 -19.18 -3.36 7.12
C SER A 67 -17.75 -3.89 7.06
N GLU A 68 -16.83 -3.14 7.64
CA GLU A 68 -15.43 -3.52 7.85
C GLU A 68 -15.30 -4.88 8.52
N PRO A 69 -14.88 -5.93 7.83
CA PRO A 69 -14.03 -6.89 8.49
C PRO A 69 -12.95 -7.55 7.64
N PHE A 70 -12.60 -7.00 6.48
CA PHE A 70 -11.55 -7.60 5.67
C PHE A 70 -10.18 -7.15 6.12
N LYS A 71 -9.36 -8.11 6.54
CA LYS A 71 -7.91 -7.93 6.59
C LYS A 71 -7.25 -9.14 5.95
N TYR A 72 -6.50 -8.84 4.91
CA TYR A 72 -5.75 -9.84 4.17
C TYR A 72 -4.65 -10.42 5.06
N VAL A 73 -4.74 -11.70 5.35
CA VAL A 73 -3.57 -12.45 5.78
C VAL A 73 -2.94 -12.97 4.50
N THR A 74 -1.91 -12.30 4.06
CA THR A 74 -1.14 -12.71 2.89
C THR A 74 -0.23 -13.87 3.24
N ASP A 75 0.18 -14.65 2.25
CA ASP A 75 1.08 -15.80 2.42
C ASP A 75 2.37 -15.48 3.20
N TRP A 76 2.80 -14.22 3.23
CA TRP A 76 3.99 -13.79 3.97
C TRP A 76 3.88 -13.93 5.49
N LEU A 77 2.68 -13.79 6.10
CA LEU A 77 2.47 -14.04 7.53
C LEU A 77 2.67 -15.52 7.89
N ILE A 78 2.43 -16.41 6.95
CA ILE A 78 2.63 -17.86 7.10
C ILE A 78 4.11 -18.22 7.03
N PHE A 79 4.85 -17.56 6.13
CA PHE A 79 6.29 -17.76 5.97
C PHE A 79 7.08 -17.42 7.25
N GLU A 80 6.72 -16.35 7.95
CA GLU A 80 7.35 -15.99 9.21
C GLU A 80 7.18 -17.04 10.30
N ASP A 81 6.01 -17.67 10.34
CA ASP A 81 5.68 -18.67 11.38
C ASP A 81 6.40 -20.01 11.16
N GLU A 82 6.76 -20.33 9.93
CA GLU A 82 7.58 -21.50 9.58
C GLU A 82 9.08 -21.28 9.75
N GLY A 83 9.50 -20.10 10.26
CA GLY A 83 10.91 -19.74 10.44
C GLY A 83 11.64 -19.38 9.15
N GLY A 84 10.88 -19.12 8.09
CA GLY A 84 11.39 -18.58 6.83
C GLY A 84 11.69 -17.07 6.94
N GLU A 85 12.62 -16.58 6.13
CA GLU A 85 12.76 -15.14 5.92
C GLU A 85 11.51 -14.60 5.20
N LEU A 86 11.04 -13.42 5.64
CA LEU A 86 9.97 -12.73 4.94
C LEU A 86 10.31 -12.56 3.45
N PRO A 87 9.36 -12.79 2.55
CA PRO A 87 9.62 -12.53 1.14
C PRO A 87 10.03 -11.08 0.98
N PHE A 88 11.07 -10.86 0.18
CA PHE A 88 11.60 -9.53 -0.06
C PHE A 88 10.56 -8.61 -0.72
N GLU A 89 9.66 -9.19 -1.51
CA GLU A 89 8.55 -8.52 -2.17
C GLU A 89 7.32 -9.44 -2.16
N TRP A 90 6.14 -8.84 -2.16
CA TRP A 90 4.86 -9.50 -2.36
C TRP A 90 4.01 -8.71 -3.36
N GLU A 91 2.87 -9.21 -3.78
CA GLU A 91 2.01 -8.57 -4.78
C GLU A 91 0.61 -8.29 -4.23
N CYS A 92 0.02 -7.18 -4.69
CA CYS A 92 -1.37 -6.80 -4.46
C CYS A 92 -1.96 -6.33 -5.78
N PHE A 93 -2.91 -7.07 -6.36
CA PHE A 93 -3.47 -6.79 -7.69
C PHE A 93 -2.39 -6.58 -8.78
N GLY A 94 -1.34 -7.40 -8.78
CA GLY A 94 -0.22 -7.30 -9.72
C GLY A 94 0.74 -6.12 -9.45
N VAL A 95 0.53 -5.37 -8.36
CA VAL A 95 1.42 -4.31 -7.90
C VAL A 95 2.45 -4.91 -6.94
N LYS A 96 3.73 -4.70 -7.22
CA LYS A 96 4.82 -5.15 -6.35
C LYS A 96 4.92 -4.31 -5.10
N ILE A 97 4.93 -4.99 -3.96
CA ILE A 97 4.99 -4.39 -2.63
C ILE A 97 6.26 -4.88 -1.92
N GLY A 98 7.04 -3.96 -1.41
CA GLY A 98 8.24 -4.29 -0.65
C GLY A 98 7.93 -4.82 0.76
N ARG A 99 8.91 -5.53 1.34
CA ARG A 99 8.81 -6.10 2.70
C ARG A 99 8.48 -5.04 3.74
N GLU A 100 7.80 -5.45 4.82
CA GLU A 100 7.44 -4.59 5.96
C GLU A 100 6.61 -3.35 5.56
N THR A 101 5.94 -3.39 4.42
CA THR A 101 5.05 -2.33 3.93
C THR A 101 3.61 -2.66 4.27
N TYR A 102 2.88 -1.70 4.81
CA TYR A 102 1.47 -1.83 5.16
C TYR A 102 0.65 -0.60 4.75
N PHE A 103 -0.62 -0.84 4.43
CA PHE A 103 -1.56 0.18 3.97
C PHE A 103 -3.01 -0.25 4.23
N GLY A 104 -3.96 0.62 3.92
CA GLY A 104 -5.40 0.37 4.05
C GLY A 104 -6.14 0.34 2.72
N GLU A 105 -7.45 0.34 2.79
CA GLU A 105 -8.38 0.14 1.66
C GLU A 105 -8.19 1.13 0.51
N GLY A 106 -7.94 2.42 0.80
CA GLY A 106 -7.73 3.41 -0.27
C GLY A 106 -6.53 3.08 -1.16
N ILE A 107 -5.49 2.45 -0.60
CA ILE A 107 -4.33 2.00 -1.38
C ILE A 107 -4.63 0.68 -2.11
N ILE A 108 -5.39 -0.23 -1.49
CA ILE A 108 -5.87 -1.45 -2.15
C ILE A 108 -6.69 -1.09 -3.38
N SER A 109 -7.62 -0.17 -3.24
CA SER A 109 -8.39 0.38 -4.37
C SER A 109 -7.49 1.03 -5.42
N GLY A 110 -6.43 1.71 -4.99
CA GLY A 110 -5.40 2.26 -5.89
C GLY A 110 -4.64 1.20 -6.69
N CYS A 111 -4.36 0.04 -6.08
CA CYS A 111 -3.76 -1.11 -6.76
C CYS A 111 -4.75 -1.72 -7.77
N GLU A 112 -5.96 -2.03 -7.33
CA GLU A 112 -7.03 -2.62 -8.14
C GLU A 112 -7.35 -1.75 -9.38
N ASN A 113 -7.46 -0.43 -9.20
CA ASN A 113 -7.71 0.51 -10.29
C ASN A 113 -6.46 0.85 -11.12
N ASN A 114 -5.36 0.14 -10.92
CA ASN A 114 -4.12 0.29 -11.67
C ASN A 114 -3.54 1.72 -11.59
N TYR A 115 -3.66 2.38 -10.43
CA TYR A 115 -3.09 3.71 -10.19
C TYR A 115 -1.65 3.62 -9.70
N ILE A 116 -1.26 2.48 -9.12
CA ILE A 116 0.04 2.25 -8.50
C ILE A 116 0.87 1.30 -9.37
N GLU A 117 2.14 1.62 -9.57
CA GLU A 117 3.14 0.77 -10.24
C GLU A 117 3.82 -0.16 -9.26
N SER A 118 4.27 0.41 -8.14
CA SER A 118 4.95 -0.34 -7.07
C SER A 118 4.97 0.48 -5.79
N ILE A 119 5.13 -0.22 -4.65
CA ILE A 119 5.40 0.36 -3.34
C ILE A 119 6.67 -0.27 -2.79
N GLY A 120 7.63 0.54 -2.35
CA GLY A 120 8.92 0.09 -1.83
C GLY A 120 8.83 -0.55 -0.44
N HIS A 121 9.98 -0.88 0.12
CA HIS A 121 10.14 -1.53 1.42
C HIS A 121 9.91 -0.58 2.59
N PHE A 122 9.48 -1.10 3.73
CA PHE A 122 9.33 -0.36 5.00
C PHE A 122 8.43 0.87 4.91
N THR A 123 7.49 0.88 3.96
CA THR A 123 6.59 2.00 3.73
C THR A 123 5.35 1.86 4.61
N SER A 124 5.06 2.93 5.35
CA SER A 124 3.98 2.99 6.33
C SER A 124 2.88 3.91 5.85
N ILE A 125 1.75 3.36 5.43
CA ILE A 125 0.62 4.14 4.93
C ILE A 125 -0.56 4.00 5.89
N ASN A 126 -1.05 5.14 6.39
CA ASN A 126 -2.22 5.11 7.26
C ASN A 126 -3.44 4.55 6.53
N GLY A 127 -4.25 3.75 7.23
CA GLY A 127 -5.41 3.07 6.66
C GLY A 127 -6.47 3.98 6.02
N SER A 128 -6.51 5.26 6.42
CA SER A 128 -7.41 6.27 5.85
C SER A 128 -6.78 7.14 4.75
N ALA A 129 -5.56 6.85 4.32
CA ALA A 129 -4.95 7.51 3.16
C ALA A 129 -5.55 6.93 1.87
N ASP A 130 -5.67 7.78 0.85
CA ASP A 130 -6.33 7.41 -0.40
C ASP A 130 -5.53 7.85 -1.63
N ILE A 131 -5.66 7.07 -2.72
CA ILE A 131 -5.12 7.39 -4.04
C ILE A 131 -6.25 7.32 -5.05
N GLY A 132 -6.53 8.43 -5.70
CA GLY A 132 -7.64 8.51 -6.62
C GLY A 132 -7.41 9.47 -7.78
N VAL A 133 -8.37 9.53 -8.67
CA VAL A 133 -8.44 10.45 -9.79
C VAL A 133 -9.65 11.36 -9.65
N ASN A 134 -9.57 12.54 -10.23
CA ASN A 134 -10.71 13.42 -10.33
C ASN A 134 -11.60 13.01 -11.51
N HIS A 135 -12.88 13.35 -11.43
CA HIS A 135 -13.78 13.29 -12.56
C HIS A 135 -13.30 14.21 -13.70
N GLN A 136 -13.83 13.93 -14.89
CA GLN A 136 -13.54 14.69 -16.10
C GLN A 136 -14.06 16.13 -15.97
N LEU A 137 -13.14 17.10 -16.13
CA LEU A 137 -13.46 18.53 -15.96
C LEU A 137 -13.79 19.25 -17.28
N ASN A 138 -13.53 18.59 -18.42
CA ASN A 138 -13.62 19.22 -19.76
C ASN A 138 -14.91 18.89 -20.49
N MET A 139 -15.86 18.25 -19.82
CA MET A 139 -17.19 17.92 -20.35
C MET A 139 -18.26 18.76 -19.66
N ILE A 140 -19.44 18.82 -20.28
CA ILE A 140 -20.60 19.53 -19.69
C ILE A 140 -21.12 18.82 -18.45
N PHE A 141 -20.94 17.51 -18.36
CA PHE A 141 -21.31 16.67 -17.24
C PHE A 141 -20.07 16.22 -16.46
N THR A 142 -20.24 15.92 -15.20
CA THR A 142 -19.19 15.42 -14.31
C THR A 142 -19.37 13.96 -13.94
N SER A 143 -20.58 13.38 -14.10
CA SER A 143 -20.83 11.97 -13.82
C SER A 143 -20.62 11.12 -15.05
N ASP A 144 -19.80 10.10 -14.94
CA ASP A 144 -19.52 9.13 -16.01
C ASP A 144 -20.76 8.25 -16.31
N ASP A 145 -21.66 8.11 -15.35
CA ASP A 145 -22.90 7.31 -15.47
C ASP A 145 -23.81 7.77 -16.62
N ILE A 146 -23.68 9.01 -17.04
CA ILE A 146 -24.42 9.50 -18.23
C ILE A 146 -24.07 8.69 -19.49
N ALA A 147 -22.87 8.10 -19.53
CA ALA A 147 -22.45 7.28 -20.66
C ALA A 147 -23.33 6.03 -20.84
N GLU A 148 -23.94 5.54 -19.77
CA GLU A 148 -24.87 4.41 -19.85
C GLU A 148 -26.14 4.74 -20.64
N LEU A 149 -26.52 6.01 -20.71
CA LEU A 149 -27.66 6.50 -21.46
C LEU A 149 -27.34 6.74 -22.95
N PHE A 150 -26.05 6.65 -23.34
CA PHE A 150 -25.63 6.89 -24.72
C PHE A 150 -25.92 5.69 -25.61
N THR A 151 -26.19 5.97 -26.90
CA THR A 151 -26.14 4.93 -27.93
C THR A 151 -24.76 4.35 -28.09
N ASP A 152 -24.62 3.16 -28.68
CA ASP A 152 -23.30 2.51 -28.86
C ASP A 152 -22.29 3.43 -29.59
N ALA A 153 -22.76 4.14 -30.63
CA ALA A 153 -21.90 5.10 -31.34
C ALA A 153 -21.41 6.24 -30.44
N ASN A 154 -22.26 6.74 -29.54
CA ASN A 154 -21.88 7.79 -28.61
C ASN A 154 -21.01 7.24 -27.45
N LYS A 155 -21.20 5.98 -27.03
CA LYS A 155 -20.30 5.31 -26.08
C LYS A 155 -18.90 5.20 -26.66
N GLU A 156 -18.75 4.84 -27.93
CA GLU A 156 -17.45 4.77 -28.57
C GLU A 156 -16.80 6.17 -28.72
N LEU A 157 -17.58 7.19 -29.04
CA LEU A 157 -17.10 8.56 -29.06
C LEU A 157 -16.64 9.03 -27.67
N PHE A 158 -17.39 8.69 -26.64
CA PHE A 158 -17.05 8.99 -25.25
C PHE A 158 -15.74 8.31 -24.84
N LYS A 159 -15.60 7.00 -25.06
CA LYS A 159 -14.36 6.26 -24.79
C LYS A 159 -13.17 6.85 -25.54
N SER A 160 -13.34 7.20 -26.82
CA SER A 160 -12.29 7.82 -27.64
C SER A 160 -11.81 9.15 -27.05
N LYS A 161 -12.71 9.99 -26.56
CA LYS A 161 -12.36 11.24 -25.89
C LYS A 161 -11.66 11.02 -24.55
N TYR A 162 -12.14 10.04 -23.77
CA TYR A 162 -11.57 9.68 -22.47
C TYR A 162 -10.17 9.08 -22.60
N SER A 163 -9.96 8.18 -23.57
CA SER A 163 -8.64 7.54 -23.77
C SER A 163 -7.54 8.50 -24.17
N ASN A 164 -7.89 9.63 -24.77
CA ASN A 164 -6.95 10.67 -25.20
C ASN A 164 -6.67 11.74 -24.13
N ASP A 165 -7.49 11.81 -23.06
CA ASP A 165 -7.24 12.73 -21.96
C ASP A 165 -6.33 12.09 -20.93
N LYS A 166 -5.12 12.63 -20.74
CA LYS A 166 -4.12 12.14 -19.79
C LYS A 166 -4.59 12.16 -18.33
N GLN A 167 -5.65 12.91 -18.04
CA GLN A 167 -6.25 12.98 -16.70
C GLN A 167 -7.38 11.94 -16.50
N SER A 168 -7.79 11.27 -17.57
CA SER A 168 -8.83 10.26 -17.52
C SER A 168 -8.37 9.00 -16.80
N PRO A 169 -9.21 8.39 -15.96
CA PRO A 169 -8.94 7.05 -15.43
C PRO A 169 -8.83 5.99 -16.53
N TYR A 170 -9.40 6.25 -17.70
CA TYR A 170 -9.37 5.36 -18.88
C TYR A 170 -8.24 5.67 -19.87
N ALA A 171 -7.30 6.57 -19.53
CA ALA A 171 -6.18 6.90 -20.41
C ALA A 171 -5.32 5.66 -20.68
N GLN A 172 -5.14 5.30 -21.95
CA GLN A 172 -4.39 4.10 -22.37
C GLN A 172 -2.90 4.13 -22.00
N ASN A 173 -2.33 5.32 -21.73
CA ASN A 173 -0.93 5.53 -21.37
C ASN A 173 -0.80 6.27 -20.03
N LYS A 174 -1.64 5.93 -19.06
CA LYS A 174 -1.58 6.53 -17.73
C LYS A 174 -0.27 6.13 -17.04
N LYS A 175 0.48 7.13 -16.61
CA LYS A 175 1.66 6.90 -15.78
C LYS A 175 1.19 6.53 -14.36
N ARG A 176 1.54 5.32 -13.93
CA ARG A 176 1.23 4.84 -12.59
C ARG A 176 2.18 5.45 -11.56
N ILE A 177 1.75 5.52 -10.31
CA ILE A 177 2.52 6.10 -9.21
C ILE A 177 3.50 5.06 -8.70
N THR A 178 4.79 5.40 -8.66
CA THR A 178 5.79 4.66 -7.88
C THR A 178 5.89 5.29 -6.50
N ILE A 179 5.66 4.51 -5.45
CA ILE A 179 5.89 4.89 -4.06
C ILE A 179 7.20 4.25 -3.62
N GLY A 180 8.14 5.05 -3.14
CA GLY A 180 9.46 4.62 -2.72
C GLY A 180 9.46 3.80 -1.42
N SER A 181 10.65 3.48 -0.94
CA SER A 181 10.90 2.81 0.34
C SER A 181 10.99 3.82 1.49
N ASP A 182 10.71 3.39 2.72
CA ASP A 182 10.73 4.23 3.93
C ASP A 182 9.83 5.46 3.83
N VAL A 183 8.73 5.36 3.07
CA VAL A 183 7.75 6.43 2.91
C VAL A 183 6.73 6.37 4.05
N TYR A 184 6.36 7.53 4.58
CA TYR A 184 5.23 7.65 5.49
C TYR A 184 4.11 8.46 4.84
N ILE A 185 2.89 7.92 4.83
CA ILE A 185 1.69 8.63 4.38
C ILE A 185 0.71 8.71 5.53
N GLY A 186 0.46 9.94 5.99
CA GLY A 186 -0.39 10.23 7.14
C GLY A 186 -1.88 10.05 6.89
N ALA A 187 -2.66 10.03 7.98
CA ALA A 187 -4.11 9.84 7.96
C ALA A 187 -4.82 10.87 7.07
N ASN A 188 -5.81 10.41 6.31
CA ASN A 188 -6.63 11.23 5.40
C ASN A 188 -5.81 12.02 4.37
N ALA A 189 -4.59 11.59 4.06
CA ALA A 189 -3.86 12.14 2.93
C ALA A 189 -4.48 11.64 1.63
N PHE A 190 -4.62 12.52 0.66
CA PHE A 190 -5.10 12.20 -0.67
C PHE A 190 -4.01 12.42 -1.73
N ILE A 191 -3.75 11.43 -2.56
CA ILE A 191 -2.77 11.49 -3.64
C ILE A 191 -3.50 11.46 -4.98
N ASN A 192 -3.35 12.53 -5.77
CA ASN A 192 -4.00 12.62 -7.06
C ASN A 192 -3.24 11.83 -8.13
N ALA A 193 -3.73 10.66 -8.46
CA ALA A 193 -3.12 9.75 -9.42
C ALA A 193 -3.08 10.28 -10.88
N SER A 194 -3.84 11.34 -11.20
CA SER A 194 -3.76 11.98 -12.52
C SER A 194 -2.58 12.95 -12.64
N LYS A 195 -2.00 13.39 -11.52
CA LYS A 195 -0.95 14.42 -11.47
C LYS A 195 0.37 13.92 -10.91
N VAL A 196 0.30 13.02 -9.94
CA VAL A 196 1.46 12.45 -9.26
C VAL A 196 1.92 11.19 -10.00
N SER A 197 3.22 11.06 -10.21
CA SER A 197 3.83 9.87 -10.80
C SER A 197 4.88 9.25 -9.89
N SER A 198 5.35 9.98 -8.88
CA SER A 198 6.35 9.46 -7.95
C SER A 198 6.24 10.09 -6.56
N ILE A 199 6.44 9.24 -5.55
CA ILE A 199 6.71 9.63 -4.17
C ILE A 199 8.06 8.99 -3.83
N GLY A 200 9.08 9.85 -3.63
CA GLY A 200 10.46 9.40 -3.47
C GLY A 200 10.72 8.71 -2.15
N ASP A 201 11.80 7.91 -2.11
CA ASP A 201 12.24 7.20 -0.91
C ASP A 201 12.35 8.13 0.30
N GLY A 202 11.95 7.65 1.45
CA GLY A 202 12.04 8.41 2.70
C GLY A 202 11.12 9.62 2.79
N ALA A 203 10.21 9.85 1.85
CA ALA A 203 9.28 10.97 1.89
C ALA A 203 8.27 10.84 3.03
N ILE A 204 7.82 11.97 3.55
CA ILE A 204 6.74 12.06 4.55
C ILE A 204 5.61 12.92 3.98
N ILE A 205 4.43 12.33 3.89
CA ILE A 205 3.19 13.04 3.56
C ILE A 205 2.40 13.22 4.85
N GLY A 206 2.21 14.48 5.24
CA GLY A 206 1.48 14.82 6.46
C GLY A 206 0.00 14.48 6.38
N SER A 207 -0.62 14.23 7.53
CA SER A 207 -2.05 13.94 7.63
C SER A 207 -2.90 15.05 7.00
N GLY A 208 -3.93 14.66 6.25
CA GLY A 208 -4.83 15.57 5.54
C GLY A 208 -4.20 16.32 4.36
N ALA A 209 -2.99 15.98 3.94
CA ALA A 209 -2.35 16.61 2.80
C ALA A 209 -3.01 16.17 1.48
N VAL A 210 -3.15 17.11 0.54
CA VAL A 210 -3.63 16.82 -0.83
C VAL A 210 -2.46 16.96 -1.80
N VAL A 211 -1.90 15.83 -2.22
CA VAL A 211 -0.69 15.75 -3.05
C VAL A 211 -1.08 15.85 -4.52
N LEU A 212 -0.60 16.91 -5.19
CA LEU A 212 -0.89 17.23 -6.59
C LEU A 212 0.35 17.29 -7.47
N GLU A 213 1.53 17.06 -6.92
CA GLU A 213 2.83 17.11 -7.61
C GLU A 213 3.70 15.96 -7.09
N ASP A 214 4.67 15.52 -7.89
CA ASP A 214 5.65 14.51 -7.47
C ASP A 214 6.38 14.95 -6.21
N VAL A 215 6.64 14.01 -5.32
CA VAL A 215 7.28 14.27 -4.02
C VAL A 215 8.74 13.80 -4.08
N PRO A 216 9.71 14.71 -3.91
CA PRO A 216 11.12 14.33 -3.91
C PRO A 216 11.49 13.41 -2.75
N PRO A 217 12.57 12.61 -2.87
CA PRO A 217 13.09 11.80 -1.79
C PRO A 217 13.35 12.62 -0.52
N TYR A 218 13.00 12.05 0.64
CA TYR A 218 13.16 12.64 1.96
C TYR A 218 12.49 14.01 2.17
N ALA A 219 11.62 14.44 1.27
CA ALA A 219 10.81 15.63 1.47
C ALA A 219 9.69 15.39 2.47
N VAL A 220 9.40 16.38 3.29
CA VAL A 220 8.22 16.45 4.15
C VAL A 220 7.24 17.41 3.51
N VAL A 221 6.09 16.89 3.05
CA VAL A 221 5.05 17.67 2.39
C VAL A 221 3.79 17.71 3.25
N VAL A 222 3.14 18.86 3.31
CA VAL A 222 1.95 19.12 4.13
C VAL A 222 1.02 20.11 3.46
N GLY A 223 -0.25 20.07 3.80
CA GLY A 223 -1.24 21.10 3.42
C GLY A 223 -2.09 20.75 2.21
N VAL A 224 -2.98 21.69 1.84
CA VAL A 224 -3.94 21.60 0.73
C VAL A 224 -3.86 22.88 -0.12
N PRO A 225 -3.23 22.84 -1.30
CA PRO A 225 -2.43 21.72 -1.85
C PRO A 225 -1.16 21.47 -1.03
N ALA A 226 -0.66 20.24 -1.05
CA ALA A 226 0.56 19.87 -0.35
C ALA A 226 1.78 20.59 -0.94
N LYS A 227 2.65 21.10 -0.06
CA LYS A 227 3.90 21.77 -0.43
C LYS A 227 5.03 21.26 0.44
N ILE A 228 6.24 21.25 -0.10
CA ILE A 228 7.44 20.88 0.65
C ILE A 228 7.62 21.86 1.81
N LYS A 229 7.53 21.34 3.03
CA LYS A 229 7.78 22.09 4.27
C LYS A 229 9.25 22.13 4.62
N ARG A 230 9.94 21.01 4.44
CA ARG A 230 11.37 20.81 4.67
C ARG A 230 11.80 19.45 4.09
N PHE A 231 13.09 19.20 4.10
CA PHE A 231 13.63 17.85 3.96
C PHE A 231 13.91 17.24 5.35
N ARG A 232 13.96 15.90 5.43
CA ARG A 232 14.27 15.17 6.68
C ARG A 232 15.70 15.41 7.12
N PHE A 233 16.62 15.45 6.16
CA PHE A 233 18.06 15.50 6.35
C PHE A 233 18.72 16.53 5.44
N SER A 234 20.03 16.74 5.60
CA SER A 234 20.85 17.56 4.70
C SER A 234 20.97 16.90 3.32
N PRO A 235 21.29 17.68 2.25
CA PRO A 235 21.48 17.11 0.91
C PRO A 235 22.52 15.98 0.89
N GLU A 236 23.62 16.11 1.60
CA GLU A 236 24.71 15.14 1.67
C GLU A 236 24.25 13.84 2.34
N MET A 237 23.45 13.96 3.39
CA MET A 237 22.87 12.80 4.06
C MET A 237 21.83 12.10 3.19
N ILE A 238 21.00 12.85 2.47
CA ILE A 238 20.03 12.30 1.53
C ILE A 238 20.76 11.53 0.41
N GLU A 239 21.82 12.11 -0.16
CA GLU A 239 22.66 11.43 -1.16
C GLU A 239 23.22 10.11 -0.62
N THR A 240 23.75 10.12 0.61
CA THR A 240 24.26 8.92 1.28
C THR A 240 23.18 7.85 1.45
N LEU A 241 22.00 8.22 1.92
CA LEU A 241 20.87 7.29 2.11
C LEU A 241 20.39 6.68 0.79
N LEU A 242 20.27 7.50 -0.25
CA LEU A 242 19.86 7.05 -1.59
C LEU A 242 20.93 6.16 -2.25
N HIS A 243 22.21 6.38 -1.95
CA HIS A 243 23.30 5.53 -2.42
C HIS A 243 23.31 4.19 -1.68
N THR A 244 23.22 4.24 -0.35
CA THR A 244 23.31 3.06 0.52
C THR A 244 22.10 2.13 0.35
N LYS A 245 20.91 2.66 0.12
CA LYS A 245 19.64 1.92 -0.02
C LYS A 245 19.48 0.86 1.07
N TRP A 246 19.59 1.28 2.34
CA TRP A 246 19.57 0.42 3.50
C TRP A 246 18.33 -0.49 3.57
N TRP A 247 17.23 -0.10 2.95
CA TRP A 247 16.02 -0.89 2.85
C TRP A 247 16.19 -2.18 2.02
N ASN A 248 17.28 -2.29 1.26
CA ASN A 248 17.65 -3.50 0.51
C ASN A 248 18.59 -4.43 1.31
N TRP A 249 19.01 -4.04 2.51
CA TRP A 249 19.89 -4.86 3.33
C TRP A 249 19.21 -6.14 3.79
N SER A 250 19.98 -7.19 3.98
CA SER A 250 19.52 -8.39 4.67
C SER A 250 19.17 -8.08 6.13
N ILE A 251 18.40 -8.96 6.78
CA ILE A 251 18.09 -8.82 8.20
C ILE A 251 19.37 -8.80 9.05
N GLU A 252 20.38 -9.58 8.66
CA GLU A 252 21.69 -9.60 9.32
C GLU A 252 22.39 -8.25 9.20
N GLU A 253 22.41 -7.64 8.01
CA GLU A 253 22.99 -6.31 7.79
C GLU A 253 22.25 -5.21 8.55
N ILE A 254 20.91 -5.27 8.61
CA ILE A 254 20.08 -4.36 9.40
C ILE A 254 20.49 -4.47 10.90
N ASN A 255 20.55 -5.69 11.44
CA ASN A 255 20.93 -5.90 12.84
C ASN A 255 22.36 -5.46 13.11
N LYS A 256 23.30 -5.74 12.21
CA LYS A 256 24.70 -5.32 12.33
C LYS A 256 24.87 -3.80 12.35
N ASN A 257 24.01 -3.07 11.67
CA ASN A 257 24.07 -1.61 11.54
C ASN A 257 22.90 -0.90 12.27
N ALA A 258 22.28 -1.56 13.24
CA ALA A 258 21.12 -1.02 13.94
C ALA A 258 21.42 0.31 14.64
N ASP A 259 22.63 0.47 15.20
CA ASP A 259 23.10 1.73 15.80
C ASP A 259 23.13 2.88 14.78
N ALA A 260 23.61 2.61 13.57
CA ALA A 260 23.65 3.59 12.50
C ALA A 260 22.24 3.95 12.01
N LEU A 261 21.34 2.98 11.88
CA LEU A 261 19.95 3.24 11.49
C LEU A 261 19.18 4.07 12.53
N MET A 262 19.59 4.04 13.80
CA MET A 262 18.98 4.84 14.86
C MET A 262 19.62 6.23 15.04
N SER A 263 20.79 6.52 14.41
CA SER A 263 21.46 7.81 14.50
C SER A 263 21.94 8.28 13.13
N PRO A 264 21.39 9.40 12.62
CA PRO A 264 21.85 10.00 11.36
C PRO A 264 23.36 10.31 11.36
N GLU A 265 23.92 10.72 12.50
CA GLU A 265 25.33 11.06 12.65
C GLU A 265 26.22 9.84 12.45
N ILE A 266 25.90 8.72 13.16
CA ILE A 266 26.63 7.46 13.04
C ILE A 266 26.48 6.90 11.62
N PHE A 267 25.29 7.01 11.04
CA PHE A 267 25.05 6.56 9.67
C PHE A 267 25.93 7.30 8.68
N TYR A 268 25.99 8.62 8.78
CA TYR A 268 26.79 9.45 7.88
C TYR A 268 28.30 9.21 8.09
N GLU A 269 28.76 9.06 9.32
CA GLU A 269 30.15 8.71 9.63
C GLU A 269 30.55 7.39 8.98
N ARG A 270 29.68 6.37 9.03
CA ARG A 270 29.95 5.02 8.51
C ARG A 270 29.84 4.91 7.00
N PHE A 271 28.91 5.60 6.38
CA PHE A 271 28.55 5.42 4.97
C PHE A 271 28.75 6.65 4.09
N GLY A 272 28.88 7.84 4.65
CA GLY A 272 28.94 9.11 3.91
C GLY A 272 30.17 9.28 3.01
N ASN A 273 31.24 8.53 3.25
CA ASN A 273 32.48 8.57 2.45
C ASN A 273 32.60 7.42 1.45
N GLN A 274 31.57 6.57 1.32
CA GLN A 274 31.55 5.49 0.35
C GLN A 274 31.01 6.02 -0.99
N LYS A 275 31.88 6.70 -1.76
CA LYS A 275 31.59 7.14 -3.14
C LYS A 275 32.00 6.10 -4.15
#